data_950e288b9fc08150ae1081e14b0f7500
#
_entry.id   950e288b9fc08150ae1081e14b0f7500
#
_cell.length_a   1.000
_cell.length_b   1.000
_cell.length_c   1.000
_cell.angle_alpha   90.00
_cell.angle_beta   90.00
_cell.angle_gamma   90.00
#
_symmetry.space_group_name_H-M   'P 1'
#
loop_
_entity.id
_entity.type
_entity.pdbx_description
1 polymer ?
#
loop_
_entity_poly.entity_id
_entity_poly.type
_entity_poly.pdbx_seq_one_letter_code
_entity_poly.pdbx_strand_id
1 'polypeptide(L)'
;MKKIFFYFLFFIYSIFPFYLCSEVYDCFLFLDEYEVLDIRLHELADVVDKFVLVESVETFRGNAKPLNFLENQARYAKFADKIIHVVVEPFSADNPWDREFFQRNQIMRGLSQCSDKDVIMISDVDEIINHKGVASIRAALKEKRNKYVGVVHRYHSNFLNSVPEKPWRGTVATTYHYLKRYSPQILRNIKDHVRAVAQGWHFTWQGGLEHDLYKLSAYSHAETDTAEMREQKRLGAAMRHLCPTVEVDDSFPKYVQENQEYFESIGFLRTPSA
;
A
#
# COMPACT_ATOMS: atom_id res chain seq x y z
N MET A 1 -7.14 54.72 54.94
CA MET A 1 -7.83 54.30 53.72
C MET A 1 -6.87 53.48 52.87
N LYS A 2 -6.97 52.15 52.86
CA LYS A 2 -6.11 51.25 52.08
C LYS A 2 -6.77 51.03 50.73
N LYS A 3 -6.13 51.41 49.62
CA LYS A 3 -6.58 51.15 48.27
C LYS A 3 -6.17 49.71 47.89
N ILE A 4 -7.16 48.83 47.65
CA ILE A 4 -6.98 47.50 47.15
C ILE A 4 -6.92 47.61 45.61
N PHE A 5 -5.77 47.25 44.99
CA PHE A 5 -5.63 47.10 43.56
C PHE A 5 -6.03 45.68 43.16
N PHE A 6 -7.11 45.55 42.41
CA PHE A 6 -7.50 44.30 41.76
C PHE A 6 -6.72 44.17 40.44
N TYR A 7 -5.80 43.19 40.35
CA TYR A 7 -5.22 42.76 39.11
C TYR A 7 -6.14 41.79 38.41
N PHE A 8 -6.75 42.23 37.30
CA PHE A 8 -7.46 41.35 36.39
C PHE A 8 -6.41 40.70 35.45
N LEU A 9 -6.10 39.44 35.68
CA LEU A 9 -5.32 38.63 34.74
C LEU A 9 -6.25 38.21 33.58
N PHE A 10 -6.09 38.87 32.43
CA PHE A 10 -6.66 38.44 31.17
C PHE A 10 -5.85 37.25 30.67
N PHE A 11 -6.37 36.01 30.81
CA PHE A 11 -5.91 34.85 30.08
C PHE A 11 -6.38 35.01 28.64
N ILE A 12 -5.51 35.51 27.76
CA ILE A 12 -5.72 35.47 26.31
C ILE A 12 -5.48 34.02 25.89
N TYR A 13 -6.53 33.21 25.81
CA TYR A 13 -6.48 31.97 25.05
C TYR A 13 -6.27 32.35 23.58
N SER A 14 -5.03 32.23 23.11
CA SER A 14 -4.72 32.24 21.69
C SER A 14 -5.38 31.00 21.08
N ILE A 15 -6.61 31.17 20.58
CA ILE A 15 -7.20 30.22 19.65
C ILE A 15 -6.42 30.36 18.35
N PHE A 16 -5.27 29.67 18.26
CA PHE A 16 -4.69 29.38 16.96
C PHE A 16 -5.73 28.53 16.23
N PRO A 17 -6.25 28.97 15.10
CA PRO A 17 -7.01 28.07 14.27
C PRO A 17 -6.02 26.97 13.85
N PHE A 18 -6.15 25.79 14.45
CA PHE A 18 -5.58 24.59 13.89
C PHE A 18 -6.22 24.49 12.50
N TYR A 19 -5.54 24.98 11.48
CA TYR A 19 -5.80 24.58 10.11
C TYR A 19 -5.49 23.08 10.07
N LEU A 20 -6.49 22.27 10.35
CA LEU A 20 -6.42 20.83 10.13
C LEU A 20 -6.07 20.66 8.64
N CYS A 21 -4.77 20.48 8.38
CA CYS A 21 -4.33 20.04 7.08
C CYS A 21 -5.02 18.69 6.83
N SER A 22 -5.59 18.50 5.65
CA SER A 22 -6.19 17.20 5.32
C SER A 22 -5.17 16.10 5.51
N GLU A 23 -5.53 15.06 6.24
CA GLU A 23 -4.68 13.87 6.43
C GLU A 23 -4.62 13.03 5.16
N VAL A 24 -3.58 12.22 5.06
CA VAL A 24 -3.37 11.26 3.96
C VAL A 24 -3.40 9.85 4.54
N TYR A 25 -4.30 9.05 4.05
CA TYR A 25 -4.46 7.64 4.40
C TYR A 25 -4.01 6.77 3.24
N ASP A 26 -3.07 5.87 3.50
CA ASP A 26 -2.60 4.87 2.55
C ASP A 26 -3.23 3.51 2.91
N CYS A 27 -4.10 2.99 2.03
CA CYS A 27 -4.97 1.87 2.33
C CYS A 27 -4.69 0.69 1.39
N PHE A 28 -4.42 -0.49 1.96
CA PHE A 28 -4.05 -1.67 1.20
C PHE A 28 -4.45 -2.97 1.89
N LEU A 29 -4.51 -4.05 1.10
CA LEU A 29 -4.69 -5.41 1.57
C LEU A 29 -3.32 -6.03 1.82
N PHE A 30 -3.22 -6.90 2.83
CA PHE A 30 -1.98 -7.59 3.19
C PHE A 30 -2.20 -9.10 3.30
N LEU A 31 -1.30 -9.87 2.69
CA LEU A 31 -1.28 -11.34 2.80
C LEU A 31 -0.06 -11.81 3.62
N ASP A 32 1.16 -11.69 3.07
CA ASP A 32 2.41 -12.14 3.67
C ASP A 32 3.66 -11.44 3.09
N GLU A 33 3.47 -10.33 2.41
CA GLU A 33 4.54 -9.60 1.71
C GLU A 33 5.35 -8.72 2.67
N TYR A 34 6.04 -9.33 3.66
CA TYR A 34 6.69 -8.62 4.78
C TYR A 34 7.73 -7.59 4.33
N GLU A 35 8.62 -7.96 3.40
CA GLU A 35 9.69 -7.09 2.91
C GLU A 35 9.14 -5.94 2.07
N VAL A 36 8.10 -6.22 1.29
CA VAL A 36 7.40 -5.20 0.49
C VAL A 36 6.66 -4.22 1.39
N LEU A 37 6.08 -4.71 2.50
CA LEU A 37 5.48 -3.85 3.53
C LEU A 37 6.53 -2.95 4.19
N ASP A 38 7.72 -3.47 4.52
CA ASP A 38 8.83 -2.64 5.05
C ASP A 38 9.20 -1.52 4.08
N ILE A 39 9.37 -1.84 2.79
CA ILE A 39 9.67 -0.84 1.76
C ILE A 39 8.57 0.23 1.73
N ARG A 40 7.29 -0.17 1.72
CA ARG A 40 6.14 0.75 1.68
C ARG A 40 6.10 1.69 2.87
N LEU A 41 6.25 1.15 4.07
CA LEU A 41 6.20 1.94 5.31
C LEU A 41 7.36 2.94 5.36
N HIS A 42 8.59 2.52 5.03
CA HIS A 42 9.74 3.43 5.02
C HIS A 42 9.65 4.50 3.93
N GLU A 43 9.12 4.17 2.75
CA GLU A 43 8.96 5.12 1.66
C GLU A 43 7.92 6.21 1.98
N LEU A 44 6.84 5.85 2.68
CA LEU A 44 5.67 6.72 2.81
C LEU A 44 5.48 7.33 4.21
N ALA A 45 6.17 6.86 5.25
CA ALA A 45 5.89 7.26 6.62
C ALA A 45 5.99 8.77 6.89
N ASP A 46 6.85 9.49 6.17
CA ASP A 46 7.03 10.93 6.35
C ASP A 46 5.98 11.78 5.63
N VAL A 47 5.21 11.21 4.72
CA VAL A 47 4.25 11.92 3.86
C VAL A 47 2.81 11.41 3.98
N VAL A 48 2.62 10.31 4.73
CA VAL A 48 1.33 9.68 5.03
C VAL A 48 1.05 9.80 6.53
N ASP A 49 -0.15 10.19 6.89
CA ASP A 49 -0.55 10.33 8.30
C ASP A 49 -0.95 8.98 8.89
N LYS A 50 -1.65 8.13 8.14
CA LYS A 50 -2.09 6.80 8.56
C LYS A 50 -1.97 5.76 7.43
N PHE A 51 -1.64 4.54 7.82
CA PHE A 51 -1.72 3.34 6.99
C PHE A 51 -2.91 2.50 7.43
N VAL A 52 -3.83 2.21 6.53
CA VAL A 52 -4.95 1.28 6.78
C VAL A 52 -4.58 -0.07 6.18
N LEU A 53 -4.07 -0.96 7.01
CA LEU A 53 -3.69 -2.31 6.65
C LEU A 53 -4.87 -3.25 6.92
N VAL A 54 -5.39 -3.86 5.87
CA VAL A 54 -6.50 -4.81 5.96
C VAL A 54 -5.98 -6.23 5.79
N GLU A 55 -6.20 -7.06 6.79
CA GLU A 55 -5.79 -8.45 6.83
C GLU A 55 -6.95 -9.36 7.19
N SER A 56 -7.12 -10.48 6.46
CA SER A 56 -8.15 -11.47 6.73
C SER A 56 -7.57 -12.72 7.40
N VAL A 57 -8.40 -13.45 8.14
CA VAL A 57 -8.09 -14.78 8.68
C VAL A 57 -8.18 -15.90 7.62
N GLU A 58 -8.55 -15.56 6.39
CA GLU A 58 -8.58 -16.46 5.25
C GLU A 58 -7.99 -15.83 3.99
N THR A 59 -7.53 -16.69 3.07
CA THR A 59 -7.12 -16.27 1.72
C THR A 59 -8.34 -15.95 0.87
N PHE A 60 -8.15 -15.31 -0.31
CA PHE A 60 -9.26 -15.12 -1.25
C PHE A 60 -9.85 -16.46 -1.76
N ARG A 61 -9.11 -17.56 -1.63
CA ARG A 61 -9.58 -18.93 -1.95
C ARG A 61 -10.41 -19.55 -0.82
N GLY A 62 -10.56 -18.86 0.32
CA GLY A 62 -11.30 -19.36 1.48
C GLY A 62 -10.51 -20.33 2.37
N ASN A 63 -9.21 -20.46 2.17
CA ASN A 63 -8.35 -21.25 3.04
C ASN A 63 -7.97 -20.42 4.28
N ALA A 64 -8.10 -21.01 5.47
CA ALA A 64 -7.66 -20.37 6.70
C ALA A 64 -6.16 -20.04 6.65
N LYS A 65 -5.79 -18.88 7.19
CA LYS A 65 -4.39 -18.44 7.31
C LYS A 65 -4.17 -17.70 8.64
N PRO A 66 -2.92 -17.64 9.12
CA PRO A 66 -2.59 -16.81 10.27
C PRO A 66 -2.78 -15.32 9.96
N LEU A 67 -2.91 -14.52 11.01
CA LEU A 67 -2.83 -13.06 10.91
C LEU A 67 -1.36 -12.65 10.86
N ASN A 68 -0.78 -12.69 9.67
CA ASN A 68 0.64 -12.52 9.42
C ASN A 68 1.18 -11.18 9.93
N PHE A 69 0.43 -10.08 9.74
CA PHE A 69 0.82 -8.79 10.28
C PHE A 69 0.74 -8.79 11.82
N LEU A 70 -0.37 -9.29 12.40
CA LEU A 70 -0.56 -9.31 13.84
C LEU A 70 0.53 -10.12 14.55
N GLU A 71 0.86 -11.29 14.03
CA GLU A 71 1.90 -12.16 14.60
C GLU A 71 3.31 -11.55 14.48
N ASN A 72 3.53 -10.68 13.49
CA ASN A 72 4.82 -10.03 13.23
C ASN A 72 4.80 -8.51 13.52
N GLN A 73 3.82 -8.00 14.25
CA GLN A 73 3.67 -6.55 14.50
C GLN A 73 4.90 -5.89 15.15
N ALA A 74 5.69 -6.65 15.91
CA ALA A 74 6.93 -6.15 16.52
C ALA A 74 7.96 -5.68 15.48
N ARG A 75 7.98 -6.29 14.28
CA ARG A 75 8.82 -5.86 13.14
C ARG A 75 8.51 -4.41 12.71
N TYR A 76 7.27 -4.00 12.86
CA TYR A 76 6.76 -2.69 12.42
C TYR A 76 6.55 -1.71 13.57
N ALA A 77 7.12 -1.96 14.75
CA ALA A 77 6.93 -1.14 15.95
C ALA A 77 7.25 0.35 15.73
N LYS A 78 8.21 0.66 14.85
CA LYS A 78 8.56 2.04 14.45
C LYS A 78 7.38 2.82 13.84
N PHE A 79 6.41 2.12 13.25
CA PHE A 79 5.26 2.69 12.55
C PHE A 79 3.92 2.44 13.27
N ALA A 80 3.96 1.84 14.47
CA ALA A 80 2.77 1.37 15.16
C ALA A 80 1.72 2.46 15.40
N ASP A 81 2.12 3.69 15.68
CA ASP A 81 1.25 4.85 15.89
C ASP A 81 0.54 5.34 14.60
N LYS A 82 1.04 4.92 13.44
CA LYS A 82 0.47 5.24 12.13
C LYS A 82 -0.38 4.11 11.54
N ILE A 83 -0.21 2.87 11.99
CA ILE A 83 -0.90 1.72 11.40
C ILE A 83 -2.27 1.50 12.05
N ILE A 84 -3.31 1.52 11.25
CA ILE A 84 -4.67 1.10 11.60
C ILE A 84 -4.85 -0.31 11.03
N HIS A 85 -4.74 -1.33 11.90
CA HIS A 85 -4.91 -2.73 11.51
C HIS A 85 -6.39 -3.11 11.53
N VAL A 86 -6.91 -3.53 10.39
CA VAL A 86 -8.31 -3.97 10.22
C VAL A 86 -8.32 -5.48 9.98
N VAL A 87 -8.68 -6.24 10.99
CA VAL A 87 -8.87 -7.69 10.87
C VAL A 87 -10.23 -7.99 10.27
N VAL A 88 -10.25 -8.89 9.27
CA VAL A 88 -11.44 -9.32 8.55
C VAL A 88 -11.75 -10.77 8.89
N GLU A 89 -12.95 -10.99 9.41
CA GLU A 89 -13.50 -12.33 9.70
C GLU A 89 -13.85 -13.07 8.40
N PRO A 90 -14.03 -14.41 8.45
CA PRO A 90 -14.35 -15.19 7.26
C PRO A 90 -15.61 -14.68 6.54
N PHE A 91 -15.57 -14.65 5.24
CA PHE A 91 -16.68 -14.27 4.39
C PHE A 91 -17.10 -15.43 3.48
N SER A 92 -18.31 -15.94 3.67
CA SER A 92 -18.84 -17.03 2.87
C SER A 92 -19.15 -16.53 1.45
N ALA A 93 -18.35 -16.98 0.49
CA ALA A 93 -18.55 -16.72 -0.93
C ALA A 93 -18.02 -17.90 -1.76
N ASP A 94 -18.66 -18.19 -2.88
CA ASP A 94 -18.20 -19.22 -3.80
C ASP A 94 -17.09 -18.74 -4.73
N ASN A 95 -17.08 -17.42 -4.98
CA ASN A 95 -16.14 -16.80 -5.89
C ASN A 95 -14.99 -16.09 -5.11
N PRO A 96 -13.72 -16.40 -5.41
CA PRO A 96 -12.57 -15.72 -4.80
C PRO A 96 -12.57 -14.19 -4.95
N TRP A 97 -13.09 -13.67 -6.06
CA TRP A 97 -13.23 -12.22 -6.28
C TRP A 97 -14.19 -11.56 -5.28
N ASP A 98 -15.25 -12.24 -4.87
CA ASP A 98 -16.19 -11.70 -3.88
C ASP A 98 -15.53 -11.55 -2.51
N ARG A 99 -14.60 -12.49 -2.13
CA ARG A 99 -13.79 -12.37 -0.91
C ARG A 99 -12.81 -11.21 -1.01
N GLU A 100 -12.12 -11.05 -2.14
CA GLU A 100 -11.23 -9.91 -2.36
C GLU A 100 -12.00 -8.59 -2.28
N PHE A 101 -13.16 -8.50 -2.94
CA PHE A 101 -14.00 -7.29 -2.93
C PHE A 101 -14.53 -6.97 -1.54
N PHE A 102 -14.97 -8.00 -0.81
CA PHE A 102 -15.40 -7.86 0.57
C PHE A 102 -14.26 -7.35 1.45
N GLN A 103 -13.09 -7.99 1.38
CA GLN A 103 -11.92 -7.60 2.16
C GLN A 103 -11.48 -6.17 1.83
N ARG A 104 -11.39 -5.78 0.55
CA ARG A 104 -11.02 -4.41 0.17
C ARG A 104 -12.03 -3.37 0.69
N ASN A 105 -13.30 -3.72 0.70
CA ASN A 105 -14.33 -2.80 1.24
C ASN A 105 -14.22 -2.62 2.76
N GLN A 106 -13.55 -3.51 3.51
CA GLN A 106 -13.27 -3.33 4.94
C GLN A 106 -12.29 -2.17 5.23
N ILE A 107 -11.61 -1.63 4.22
CA ILE A 107 -10.85 -0.38 4.33
C ILE A 107 -11.69 0.71 5.01
N MET A 108 -13.00 0.77 4.73
CA MET A 108 -13.90 1.75 5.32
C MET A 108 -13.93 1.71 6.86
N ARG A 109 -13.65 0.57 7.49
CA ARG A 109 -13.59 0.43 8.96
C ARG A 109 -12.39 1.20 9.56
N GLY A 110 -11.27 1.25 8.83
CA GLY A 110 -10.08 2.02 9.22
C GLY A 110 -10.20 3.53 9.00
N LEU A 111 -11.26 3.99 8.31
CA LEU A 111 -11.46 5.40 7.94
C LEU A 111 -12.52 6.10 8.81
N SER A 112 -12.90 5.53 9.95
CA SER A 112 -13.98 6.06 10.82
C SER A 112 -13.69 7.46 11.39
N GLN A 113 -12.42 7.87 11.47
CA GLN A 113 -11.99 9.17 11.97
C GLN A 113 -11.73 10.21 10.84
N CYS A 114 -11.90 9.81 9.57
CA CYS A 114 -11.60 10.68 8.43
C CYS A 114 -12.59 11.84 8.32
N SER A 115 -12.06 13.00 7.98
CA SER A 115 -12.81 14.17 7.54
C SER A 115 -13.03 14.13 6.03
N ASP A 116 -14.04 14.85 5.54
CA ASP A 116 -14.39 14.90 4.10
C ASP A 116 -13.23 15.31 3.17
N LYS A 117 -12.26 16.05 3.69
CA LYS A 117 -11.13 16.58 2.92
C LYS A 117 -9.90 15.66 2.93
N ASP A 118 -9.90 14.62 3.78
CA ASP A 118 -8.77 13.71 3.87
C ASP A 118 -8.59 12.94 2.56
N VAL A 119 -7.33 12.73 2.22
CA VAL A 119 -6.93 12.04 0.99
C VAL A 119 -6.81 10.55 1.29
N ILE A 120 -7.51 9.74 0.52
CA ILE A 120 -7.51 8.29 0.63
C ILE A 120 -6.88 7.71 -0.63
N MET A 121 -5.80 6.95 -0.46
CA MET A 121 -5.11 6.22 -1.52
C MET A 121 -5.42 4.73 -1.35
N ILE A 122 -5.88 4.07 -2.41
CA ILE A 122 -6.29 2.65 -2.40
C ILE A 122 -5.46 1.90 -3.42
N SER A 123 -4.75 0.86 -2.96
CA SER A 123 -3.86 0.03 -3.78
C SER A 123 -3.73 -1.38 -3.21
N ASP A 124 -2.94 -2.23 -3.86
CA ASP A 124 -2.43 -3.47 -3.28
C ASP A 124 -1.09 -3.16 -2.55
N VAL A 125 -0.67 -4.01 -1.60
CA VAL A 125 0.52 -3.72 -0.77
C VAL A 125 1.79 -3.52 -1.59
N ASP A 126 1.90 -4.23 -2.73
CA ASP A 126 3.04 -4.23 -3.64
C ASP A 126 3.04 -3.06 -4.67
N GLU A 127 2.02 -2.19 -4.62
CA GLU A 127 1.89 -0.99 -5.45
C GLU A 127 2.28 0.26 -4.64
N ILE A 128 3.57 0.51 -4.51
CA ILE A 128 4.14 1.56 -3.65
C ILE A 128 4.24 2.88 -4.42
N ILE A 129 3.67 3.94 -3.87
CA ILE A 129 3.76 5.29 -4.44
C ILE A 129 5.12 5.88 -4.07
N ASN A 130 5.78 6.57 -5.01
CA ASN A 130 6.93 7.39 -4.66
C ASN A 130 6.48 8.53 -3.73
N HIS A 131 7.18 8.74 -2.61
CA HIS A 131 6.82 9.74 -1.60
C HIS A 131 6.60 11.14 -2.17
N LYS A 132 7.39 11.54 -3.19
CA LYS A 132 7.24 12.83 -3.89
C LYS A 132 5.88 12.94 -4.61
N GLY A 133 5.30 11.82 -5.01
CA GLY A 133 4.01 11.75 -5.70
C GLY A 133 2.81 12.10 -4.82
N VAL A 134 2.91 11.93 -3.49
CA VAL A 134 1.82 12.25 -2.55
C VAL A 134 1.46 13.73 -2.59
N ALA A 135 2.44 14.62 -2.70
CA ALA A 135 2.19 16.06 -2.86
C ALA A 135 1.42 16.37 -4.16
N SER A 136 1.76 15.70 -5.27
CA SER A 136 1.06 15.84 -6.56
C SER A 136 -0.38 15.35 -6.48
N ILE A 137 -0.63 14.24 -5.80
CA ILE A 137 -1.98 13.71 -5.54
C ILE A 137 -2.80 14.72 -4.75
N ARG A 138 -2.27 15.25 -3.64
CA ARG A 138 -2.94 16.27 -2.81
C ARG A 138 -3.27 17.53 -3.61
N ALA A 139 -2.33 18.01 -4.42
CA ALA A 139 -2.52 19.19 -5.26
C ALA A 139 -3.62 18.95 -6.31
N ALA A 140 -3.58 17.80 -6.97
CA ALA A 140 -4.56 17.47 -8.00
C ALA A 140 -5.99 17.33 -7.43
N LEU A 141 -6.16 16.73 -6.24
CA LEU A 141 -7.47 16.56 -5.60
C LEU A 141 -8.06 17.87 -5.04
N LYS A 142 -7.26 18.93 -4.85
CA LYS A 142 -7.75 20.28 -4.52
C LYS A 142 -8.48 20.94 -5.70
N GLU A 143 -8.18 20.52 -6.94
CA GLU A 143 -8.88 21.02 -8.11
C GLU A 143 -10.28 20.40 -8.17
N LYS A 144 -11.33 21.23 -8.18
CA LYS A 144 -12.74 20.78 -8.15
C LYS A 144 -13.12 19.78 -9.26
N ARG A 145 -12.40 19.82 -10.40
CA ARG A 145 -12.62 18.90 -11.54
C ARG A 145 -12.14 17.48 -11.29
N ASN A 146 -11.16 17.31 -10.40
CA ASN A 146 -10.54 16.00 -10.14
C ASN A 146 -11.18 15.36 -8.89
N LYS A 147 -12.11 14.44 -9.11
CA LYS A 147 -12.70 13.62 -8.04
C LYS A 147 -11.79 12.44 -7.69
N TYR A 148 -11.10 11.92 -8.68
CA TYR A 148 -10.22 10.76 -8.62
C TYR A 148 -8.96 11.03 -9.43
N VAL A 149 -7.82 10.52 -8.96
CA VAL A 149 -6.55 10.54 -9.68
C VAL A 149 -5.86 9.19 -9.50
N GLY A 150 -4.97 8.86 -10.42
CA GLY A 150 -4.25 7.59 -10.42
C GLY A 150 -2.74 7.75 -10.27
N VAL A 151 -2.09 6.61 -10.11
CA VAL A 151 -0.64 6.47 -10.08
C VAL A 151 -0.21 5.46 -11.14
N VAL A 152 0.88 5.75 -11.85
CA VAL A 152 1.54 4.80 -12.74
C VAL A 152 2.76 4.23 -12.04
N HIS A 153 2.86 2.92 -12.00
CA HIS A 153 3.95 2.21 -11.35
C HIS A 153 4.88 1.58 -12.38
N ARG A 154 6.19 1.60 -12.10
CA ARG A 154 7.15 0.73 -12.78
C ARG A 154 6.91 -0.71 -12.29
N TYR A 155 6.70 -1.62 -13.22
CA TYR A 155 6.39 -3.02 -12.91
C TYR A 155 7.67 -3.83 -12.84
N HIS A 156 8.02 -4.27 -11.65
CA HIS A 156 9.18 -5.10 -11.35
C HIS A 156 8.73 -6.49 -10.88
N SER A 157 9.10 -7.52 -11.59
CA SER A 157 8.73 -8.90 -11.31
C SER A 157 9.95 -9.72 -10.91
N ASN A 158 9.82 -10.60 -9.93
CA ASN A 158 10.83 -11.51 -9.38
C ASN A 158 11.95 -10.87 -8.57
N PHE A 159 12.47 -9.72 -8.97
CA PHE A 159 13.47 -8.93 -8.22
C PHE A 159 13.00 -7.49 -8.14
N LEU A 160 13.34 -6.81 -7.03
CA LEU A 160 13.07 -5.39 -6.86
C LEU A 160 13.72 -4.57 -7.98
N ASN A 161 14.89 -5.01 -8.47
CA ASN A 161 15.63 -4.36 -9.53
C ASN A 161 15.57 -5.09 -10.89
N SER A 162 14.57 -5.91 -11.14
CA SER A 162 14.33 -6.41 -12.51
C SER A 162 14.11 -5.25 -13.46
N VAL A 163 14.51 -5.41 -14.73
CA VAL A 163 14.20 -4.41 -15.78
C VAL A 163 12.69 -4.20 -15.80
N PRO A 164 12.20 -2.93 -15.67
CA PRO A 164 10.77 -2.69 -15.63
C PRO A 164 10.09 -3.13 -16.94
N GLU A 165 9.00 -3.85 -16.77
CA GLU A 165 8.12 -4.22 -17.87
C GLU A 165 7.22 -3.04 -18.28
N LYS A 166 6.06 -3.31 -18.87
CA LYS A 166 5.06 -2.28 -19.20
C LYS A 166 4.58 -1.53 -17.94
N PRO A 167 4.24 -0.23 -18.06
CA PRO A 167 3.69 0.52 -16.95
C PRO A 167 2.41 -0.12 -16.38
N TRP A 168 2.30 -0.13 -15.05
CA TRP A 168 1.15 -0.65 -14.32
C TRP A 168 0.31 0.48 -13.74
N ARG A 169 -1.01 0.44 -13.91
CA ARG A 169 -1.93 1.34 -13.23
C ARG A 169 -2.52 0.63 -12.03
N GLY A 170 -2.13 1.04 -10.85
CA GLY A 170 -2.50 0.37 -9.61
C GLY A 170 -3.35 1.25 -8.70
N THR A 171 -2.75 2.26 -8.11
CA THR A 171 -3.37 3.09 -7.10
C THR A 171 -4.41 4.05 -7.65
N VAL A 172 -5.54 4.19 -6.95
CA VAL A 172 -6.52 5.26 -7.11
C VAL A 172 -6.55 6.08 -5.83
N ALA A 173 -6.49 7.41 -5.98
CA ALA A 173 -6.62 8.35 -4.87
C ALA A 173 -7.85 9.24 -5.04
N THR A 174 -8.50 9.57 -3.93
CA THR A 174 -9.68 10.41 -3.85
C THR A 174 -9.74 11.14 -2.51
N THR A 175 -10.75 12.00 -2.30
CA THR A 175 -11.04 12.48 -0.94
C THR A 175 -12.08 11.58 -0.27
N TYR A 176 -12.09 11.53 1.07
CA TYR A 176 -13.08 10.75 1.83
C TYR A 176 -14.51 11.15 1.48
N HIS A 177 -14.75 12.44 1.16
CA HIS A 177 -16.03 12.93 0.69
C HIS A 177 -16.58 12.15 -0.52
N TYR A 178 -15.73 11.80 -1.48
CA TYR A 178 -16.15 11.02 -2.65
C TYR A 178 -16.16 9.51 -2.34
N LEU A 179 -15.20 9.00 -1.55
CA LEU A 179 -15.14 7.60 -1.19
C LEU A 179 -16.42 7.12 -0.49
N LYS A 180 -16.97 7.90 0.46
CA LYS A 180 -18.21 7.54 1.19
C LYS A 180 -19.42 7.30 0.29
N ARG A 181 -19.41 7.76 -0.96
CA ARG A 181 -20.51 7.60 -1.92
C ARG A 181 -20.40 6.33 -2.74
N TYR A 182 -19.26 5.69 -2.66
CA TYR A 182 -18.90 4.47 -3.37
C TYR A 182 -18.28 3.47 -2.39
N SER A 183 -17.61 2.46 -2.91
CA SER A 183 -16.81 1.57 -2.08
C SER A 183 -15.35 1.61 -2.52
N PRO A 184 -14.40 1.20 -1.66
CA PRO A 184 -13.01 1.04 -2.05
C PRO A 184 -12.82 0.19 -3.32
N GLN A 185 -13.56 -0.89 -3.44
CA GLN A 185 -13.51 -1.76 -4.63
C GLN A 185 -14.01 -1.07 -5.90
N ILE A 186 -15.10 -0.29 -5.83
CA ILE A 186 -15.60 0.45 -7.00
C ILE A 186 -14.55 1.45 -7.49
N LEU A 187 -13.86 2.13 -6.57
CA LEU A 187 -12.78 3.04 -6.95
C LEU A 187 -11.57 2.28 -7.53
N ARG A 188 -11.23 1.13 -6.98
CA ARG A 188 -10.17 0.29 -7.53
C ARG A 188 -10.44 -0.13 -8.98
N ASN A 189 -11.70 -0.41 -9.32
CA ASN A 189 -12.11 -0.83 -10.66
C ASN A 189 -11.90 0.25 -11.75
N ILE A 190 -11.83 1.52 -11.38
CA ILE A 190 -11.59 2.61 -12.35
C ILE A 190 -10.12 2.98 -12.55
N LYS A 191 -9.17 2.23 -11.96
CA LYS A 191 -7.74 2.52 -11.96
C LYS A 191 -7.16 2.82 -13.36
N ASP A 192 -7.64 2.12 -14.38
CA ASP A 192 -7.17 2.27 -15.75
C ASP A 192 -7.74 3.50 -16.48
N HIS A 193 -8.82 4.08 -15.95
CA HIS A 193 -9.56 5.20 -16.55
C HIS A 193 -9.32 6.55 -15.89
N VAL A 194 -8.58 6.59 -14.77
CA VAL A 194 -8.28 7.84 -14.07
C VAL A 194 -6.96 8.45 -14.55
N ARG A 195 -6.91 9.78 -14.54
CA ARG A 195 -5.68 10.51 -14.89
C ARG A 195 -4.60 10.22 -13.86
N ALA A 196 -3.44 9.72 -14.31
CA ALA A 196 -2.27 9.56 -13.46
C ALA A 196 -1.60 10.92 -13.20
N VAL A 197 -1.25 11.17 -11.94
CA VAL A 197 -0.60 12.41 -11.48
C VAL A 197 0.66 12.14 -10.66
N ALA A 198 0.96 10.87 -10.41
CA ALA A 198 2.11 10.43 -9.63
C ALA A 198 2.68 9.13 -10.23
N GLN A 199 3.85 8.76 -9.76
CA GLN A 199 4.56 7.53 -10.13
C GLN A 199 4.90 6.72 -8.88
N GLY A 200 5.26 5.44 -9.08
CA GLY A 200 5.65 4.52 -8.04
C GLY A 200 6.24 3.24 -8.59
N TRP A 201 6.25 2.19 -7.77
CA TRP A 201 6.76 0.87 -8.11
C TRP A 201 5.69 -0.18 -7.81
N HIS A 202 5.60 -1.20 -8.66
CA HIS A 202 4.83 -2.41 -8.42
C HIS A 202 5.81 -3.57 -8.32
N PHE A 203 6.09 -4.01 -7.10
CA PHE A 203 7.01 -5.08 -6.78
C PHE A 203 6.27 -6.41 -6.61
N THR A 204 5.91 -7.02 -7.71
CA THR A 204 5.14 -8.27 -7.69
C THR A 204 6.02 -9.51 -7.83
N TRP A 205 5.51 -10.66 -7.36
CA TRP A 205 6.20 -11.95 -7.45
C TRP A 205 7.60 -11.93 -6.81
N GLN A 206 7.75 -11.23 -5.68
CA GLN A 206 8.97 -11.21 -4.88
C GLN A 206 9.01 -12.44 -3.95
N GLY A 207 10.20 -12.76 -3.38
CA GLY A 207 10.33 -13.81 -2.37
C GLY A 207 10.60 -15.23 -2.90
N GLY A 208 10.61 -15.43 -4.21
CA GLY A 208 10.99 -16.70 -4.84
C GLY A 208 9.88 -17.72 -4.97
N LEU A 209 10.28 -18.97 -5.30
CA LEU A 209 9.33 -20.01 -5.74
C LEU A 209 8.25 -20.35 -4.69
N GLU A 210 8.63 -20.50 -3.43
CA GLU A 210 7.67 -20.90 -2.38
C GLU A 210 6.60 -19.82 -2.21
N HIS A 211 7.00 -18.55 -2.14
CA HIS A 211 6.09 -17.43 -2.08
C HIS A 211 5.21 -17.32 -3.35
N ASP A 212 5.79 -17.52 -4.53
CA ASP A 212 5.05 -17.53 -5.79
C ASP A 212 3.96 -18.61 -5.82
N LEU A 213 4.28 -19.83 -5.36
CA LEU A 213 3.33 -20.93 -5.30
C LEU A 213 2.25 -20.71 -4.24
N TYR A 214 2.62 -20.10 -3.11
CA TYR A 214 1.65 -19.70 -2.09
C TYR A 214 0.69 -18.63 -2.61
N LYS A 215 1.24 -17.56 -3.23
CA LYS A 215 0.43 -16.49 -3.84
C LYS A 215 -0.54 -17.04 -4.89
N LEU A 216 -0.11 -17.97 -5.74
CA LEU A 216 -1.00 -18.68 -6.69
C LEU A 216 -2.17 -19.40 -6.01
N SER A 217 -1.93 -19.98 -4.84
CA SER A 217 -2.97 -20.70 -4.08
C SER A 217 -3.88 -19.79 -3.26
N ALA A 218 -3.50 -18.51 -3.07
CA ALA A 218 -4.15 -17.58 -2.15
C ALA A 218 -4.97 -16.49 -2.85
N TYR A 219 -4.54 -16.03 -4.03
CA TYR A 219 -5.12 -14.86 -4.70
C TYR A 219 -6.40 -15.20 -5.49
N SER A 220 -7.10 -14.14 -5.92
CA SER A 220 -8.45 -14.26 -6.53
C SER A 220 -8.47 -14.84 -7.95
N HIS A 221 -7.36 -14.78 -8.69
CA HIS A 221 -7.24 -15.37 -10.02
C HIS A 221 -7.10 -16.91 -9.97
N ALA A 222 -8.13 -17.56 -9.44
CA ALA A 222 -8.16 -19.01 -9.28
C ALA A 222 -7.96 -19.78 -10.60
N GLU A 223 -8.40 -19.21 -11.70
CA GLU A 223 -8.28 -19.74 -13.05
C GLU A 223 -6.82 -19.85 -13.53
N THR A 224 -5.91 -19.12 -12.92
CA THR A 224 -4.48 -19.17 -13.27
C THR A 224 -3.70 -20.19 -12.44
N ASP A 225 -4.26 -20.72 -11.36
CA ASP A 225 -3.61 -21.74 -10.53
C ASP A 225 -3.73 -23.14 -11.18
N THR A 226 -3.06 -23.33 -12.29
CA THR A 226 -3.03 -24.59 -13.04
C THR A 226 -1.70 -25.32 -12.86
N ALA A 227 -1.69 -26.63 -13.20
CA ALA A 227 -0.45 -27.42 -13.19
C ALA A 227 0.63 -26.79 -14.09
N GLU A 228 0.21 -26.29 -15.26
CA GLU A 228 1.08 -25.61 -16.22
C GLU A 228 1.68 -24.33 -15.64
N MET A 229 0.86 -23.49 -14.98
CA MET A 229 1.35 -22.26 -14.36
C MET A 229 2.31 -22.57 -13.21
N ARG A 230 2.01 -23.55 -12.36
CA ARG A 230 2.90 -24.01 -11.29
C ARG A 230 4.24 -24.51 -11.85
N GLU A 231 4.21 -25.25 -12.97
CA GLU A 231 5.43 -25.70 -13.64
C GLU A 231 6.21 -24.53 -14.26
N GLN A 232 5.51 -23.57 -14.88
CA GLN A 232 6.15 -22.34 -15.37
C GLN A 232 6.84 -21.55 -14.24
N LYS A 233 6.24 -21.47 -13.03
CA LYS A 233 6.88 -20.84 -11.88
C LYS A 233 8.13 -21.61 -11.44
N ARG A 234 8.13 -22.94 -11.43
CA ARG A 234 9.32 -23.76 -11.12
C ARG A 234 10.44 -23.55 -12.16
N LEU A 235 10.10 -23.58 -13.44
CA LEU A 235 11.06 -23.31 -14.52
C LEU A 235 11.58 -21.87 -14.44
N GLY A 236 10.71 -20.88 -14.20
CA GLY A 236 11.08 -19.50 -13.98
C GLY A 236 12.02 -19.33 -12.80
N ALA A 237 11.78 -20.02 -11.69
CA ALA A 237 12.66 -20.00 -10.52
C ALA A 237 14.05 -20.60 -10.83
N ALA A 238 14.10 -21.71 -11.59
CA ALA A 238 15.37 -22.31 -12.05
C ALA A 238 16.14 -21.37 -12.97
N MET A 239 15.43 -20.56 -13.76
CA MET A 239 15.99 -19.60 -14.73
C MET A 239 16.09 -18.18 -14.16
N ARG A 240 15.77 -17.96 -12.89
CA ARG A 240 15.73 -16.63 -12.25
C ARG A 240 17.06 -15.89 -12.38
N HIS A 241 18.18 -16.63 -12.43
CA HIS A 241 19.52 -16.09 -12.68
C HIS A 241 19.70 -15.44 -14.07
N LEU A 242 18.77 -15.67 -15.01
CA LEU A 242 18.75 -15.04 -16.33
C LEU A 242 17.85 -13.81 -16.40
N CYS A 243 17.08 -13.51 -15.34
CA CYS A 243 16.22 -12.32 -15.30
C CYS A 243 17.09 -11.06 -15.42
N PRO A 244 16.86 -10.19 -16.41
CA PRO A 244 17.64 -8.97 -16.55
C PRO A 244 17.35 -8.02 -15.39
N THR A 245 18.42 -7.45 -14.81
CA THR A 245 18.34 -6.52 -13.68
C THR A 245 19.06 -5.22 -14.01
N VAL A 246 18.72 -4.16 -13.29
CA VAL A 246 19.37 -2.84 -13.39
C VAL A 246 20.05 -2.51 -12.06
N GLU A 247 20.99 -1.56 -12.09
CA GLU A 247 21.59 -1.02 -10.87
C GLU A 247 20.52 -0.32 -10.04
N VAL A 248 20.67 -0.41 -8.72
CA VAL A 248 19.82 0.31 -7.77
C VAL A 248 20.37 1.73 -7.61
N ASP A 249 19.69 2.68 -8.24
CA ASP A 249 20.04 4.10 -8.22
C ASP A 249 19.01 4.94 -7.41
N ASP A 250 19.08 6.25 -7.50
CA ASP A 250 18.21 7.21 -6.81
C ASP A 250 16.74 7.18 -7.29
N SER A 251 16.45 6.39 -8.33
CA SER A 251 15.10 6.14 -8.84
C SER A 251 14.36 5.03 -8.09
N PHE A 252 15.02 4.32 -7.17
CA PHE A 252 14.43 3.29 -6.31
C PHE A 252 13.99 3.86 -4.94
N PRO A 253 13.13 3.15 -4.17
CA PRO A 253 12.82 3.53 -2.81
C PRO A 253 14.11 3.66 -1.98
N LYS A 254 14.20 4.72 -1.15
CA LYS A 254 15.40 4.98 -0.35
C LYS A 254 15.78 3.80 0.55
N TYR A 255 14.79 3.13 1.13
CA TYR A 255 15.00 1.96 1.96
C TYR A 255 15.66 0.81 1.20
N VAL A 256 15.33 0.63 -0.09
CA VAL A 256 15.99 -0.37 -0.95
C VAL A 256 17.44 0.02 -1.22
N GLN A 257 17.71 1.32 -1.52
CA GLN A 257 19.07 1.84 -1.76
C GLN A 257 19.98 1.65 -0.54
N GLU A 258 19.45 1.87 0.67
CA GLU A 258 20.22 1.81 1.92
C GLU A 258 20.40 0.38 2.46
N ASN A 259 19.64 -0.61 1.95
CA ASN A 259 19.64 -1.98 2.47
C ASN A 259 19.91 -3.03 1.38
N GLN A 260 20.72 -2.69 0.36
CA GLN A 260 20.97 -3.58 -0.79
C GLN A 260 21.53 -4.95 -0.35
N GLU A 261 22.54 -4.97 0.52
CA GLU A 261 23.14 -6.22 1.04
C GLU A 261 22.09 -7.14 1.69
N TYR A 262 21.16 -6.56 2.47
CA TYR A 262 20.06 -7.33 3.06
C TYR A 262 19.17 -7.92 1.97
N PHE A 263 18.69 -7.11 1.02
CA PHE A 263 17.80 -7.57 -0.04
C PHE A 263 18.46 -8.57 -1.00
N GLU A 264 19.77 -8.45 -1.22
CA GLU A 264 20.55 -9.48 -1.94
C GLU A 264 20.63 -10.78 -1.17
N SER A 265 20.90 -10.73 0.15
CA SER A 265 21.03 -11.92 1.00
C SER A 265 19.75 -12.77 1.06
N ILE A 266 18.59 -12.15 0.94
CA ILE A 266 17.27 -12.81 0.93
C ILE A 266 16.74 -13.05 -0.49
N GLY A 267 17.51 -12.72 -1.52
CA GLY A 267 17.16 -12.97 -2.93
C GLY A 267 16.10 -12.04 -3.51
N PHE A 268 15.90 -10.85 -2.93
CA PHE A 268 15.00 -9.81 -3.45
C PHE A 268 15.70 -8.86 -4.43
N LEU A 269 17.02 -8.70 -4.32
CA LEU A 269 17.85 -8.00 -5.28
C LEU A 269 18.83 -8.98 -5.94
N ARG A 270 19.31 -8.60 -7.09
CA ARG A 270 20.38 -9.30 -7.79
C ARG A 270 21.31 -8.28 -8.42
N THR A 271 22.62 -8.45 -8.20
CA THR A 271 23.64 -7.66 -8.88
C THR A 271 23.50 -7.85 -10.38
N PRO A 272 23.42 -6.77 -11.20
CA PRO A 272 23.35 -6.88 -12.64
C PRO A 272 24.54 -7.69 -13.18
N SER A 273 24.26 -8.59 -14.12
CA SER A 273 25.32 -9.25 -14.86
C SER A 273 25.95 -8.24 -15.83
N ALA A 274 27.28 -8.13 -15.76
CA ALA A 274 28.07 -7.29 -16.64
C ALA A 274 27.85 -7.61 -18.11
#